data_19ee090a623a174c8619d9296a7e9649
#
_entry.id   19ee090a623a174c8619d9296a7e9649
#
_cell.length_a   1.000
_cell.length_b   1.000
_cell.length_c   1.000
_cell.angle_alpha   90.00
_cell.angle_beta   90.00
_cell.angle_gamma   90.00
#
_symmetry.space_group_name_H-M   'P 1'
#
loop_
_entity.id
_entity.type
_entity.pdbx_description
1 polymer ?
#
loop_
_entity_poly.entity_id
_entity_poly.type
_entity_poly.pdbx_seq_one_letter_code
_entity_poly.pdbx_strand_id
1 'polypeptide(L)'
;MSAFLYLASDHPLPERPNPHLRTLSVREALDLGMEVPDFLLEPEVDQDAPDTILWSDLELHIDPDAPLPTGLGPDDDFAVWPMEEKLLDMQTEKPYCACVEWGQYSPGRGRLLLEYLREQMQHTRELEFWHIWLDGALDHPLRQAVIPLTELTVEDISELAQVDFSQEPPTDYCFRIIR
;
A
#
# COMPACT_ATOMS: atom_id res chain seq x y z
N MET A 1 10.57 -7.01 -11.38
CA MET A 1 10.23 -5.58 -11.31
C MET A 1 8.96 -5.46 -10.49
N SER A 2 8.94 -4.67 -9.45
CA SER A 2 7.79 -4.48 -8.56
C SER A 2 7.41 -3.00 -8.56
N ALA A 3 6.12 -2.71 -8.56
CA ALA A 3 5.61 -1.36 -8.38
C ALA A 3 5.43 -1.06 -6.90
N PHE A 4 5.64 0.18 -6.50
CA PHE A 4 5.45 0.66 -5.15
C PHE A 4 4.66 1.96 -5.14
N LEU A 5 3.60 1.99 -4.36
CA LEU A 5 2.74 3.15 -4.19
C LEU A 5 2.99 3.80 -2.83
N TYR A 6 3.21 5.12 -2.82
CA TYR A 6 3.37 5.83 -1.57
C TYR A 6 2.83 7.25 -1.61
N LEU A 7 2.54 7.77 -0.44
CA LEU A 7 2.19 9.15 -0.21
C LEU A 7 3.37 9.87 0.44
N ALA A 8 3.54 11.16 0.13
CA ALA A 8 4.53 12.00 0.78
C ALA A 8 3.95 13.38 1.14
N SER A 9 4.30 13.89 2.33
CA SER A 9 3.70 15.10 2.90
C SER A 9 4.67 15.86 3.80
N ASP A 10 4.40 17.16 3.99
CA ASP A 10 5.04 17.98 5.02
C ASP A 10 4.43 17.78 6.42
N HIS A 11 3.32 17.04 6.51
CA HIS A 11 2.63 16.71 7.77
C HIS A 11 2.62 15.20 7.96
N PRO A 12 2.74 14.69 9.21
CA PRO A 12 2.64 13.26 9.46
C PRO A 12 1.39 12.64 8.84
N LEU A 13 1.57 11.50 8.21
CA LEU A 13 0.50 10.73 7.61
C LEU A 13 0.11 9.62 8.59
N PRO A 14 -1.09 9.67 9.21
CA PRO A 14 -1.50 8.67 10.18
C PRO A 14 -1.74 7.32 9.51
N GLU A 15 -1.53 6.27 10.26
CA GLU A 15 -1.88 4.92 9.85
C GLU A 15 -3.38 4.79 9.58
N ARG A 16 -3.70 4.07 8.51
CA ARG A 16 -5.03 3.51 8.25
C ARG A 16 -4.88 1.99 8.13
N PRO A 17 -5.18 1.23 9.18
CA PRO A 17 -5.02 -0.22 9.15
C PRO A 17 -6.00 -0.88 8.19
N ASN A 18 -5.57 -1.97 7.57
CA ASN A 18 -6.46 -2.84 6.82
C ASN A 18 -7.35 -3.63 7.82
N PRO A 19 -8.68 -3.53 7.75
CA PRO A 19 -9.56 -4.21 8.70
C PRO A 19 -9.51 -5.73 8.59
N HIS A 20 -9.03 -6.26 7.46
CA HIS A 20 -8.91 -7.68 7.16
C HIS A 20 -7.55 -8.28 7.54
N LEU A 21 -6.60 -7.44 7.94
CA LEU A 21 -5.28 -7.86 8.38
C LEU A 21 -5.12 -7.61 9.87
N ARG A 22 -4.55 -8.57 10.56
CA ARG A 22 -4.09 -8.40 11.93
C ARG A 22 -2.84 -9.22 12.15
N THR A 23 -2.05 -8.79 13.10
CA THR A 23 -0.88 -9.51 13.56
C THR A 23 -1.21 -10.32 14.81
N LEU A 24 -0.61 -11.48 14.93
CA LEU A 24 -0.79 -12.41 16.03
C LEU A 24 0.58 -12.83 16.58
N SER A 25 0.63 -13.17 17.85
CA SER A 25 1.73 -13.98 18.38
C SER A 25 1.61 -15.43 17.90
N VAL A 26 2.68 -16.20 18.00
CA VAL A 26 2.67 -17.65 17.68
C VAL A 26 1.64 -18.37 18.55
N ARG A 27 1.57 -18.01 19.83
CA ARG A 27 0.61 -18.62 20.79
C ARG A 27 -0.84 -18.36 20.39
N GLU A 28 -1.16 -17.10 20.03
CA GLU A 28 -2.52 -16.76 19.59
C GLU A 28 -2.91 -17.51 18.32
N ALA A 29 -1.99 -17.68 17.38
CA ALA A 29 -2.24 -18.43 16.15
C ALA A 29 -2.52 -19.92 16.45
N LEU A 30 -1.75 -20.54 17.35
CA LEU A 30 -1.96 -21.90 17.80
C LEU A 30 -3.29 -22.09 18.53
N ASP A 31 -3.67 -21.13 19.40
CA ASP A 31 -4.95 -21.14 20.12
C ASP A 31 -6.15 -21.04 19.17
N LEU A 32 -5.95 -20.38 18.01
CA LEU A 32 -6.93 -20.32 16.92
C LEU A 32 -6.93 -21.57 16.04
N GLY A 33 -6.04 -22.54 16.29
CA GLY A 33 -5.91 -23.77 15.52
C GLY A 33 -5.26 -23.59 14.15
N MET A 34 -4.48 -22.52 13.98
CA MET A 34 -3.76 -22.24 12.73
C MET A 34 -2.52 -23.13 12.62
N GLU A 35 -2.17 -23.48 11.38
CA GLU A 35 -0.87 -24.09 11.09
C GLU A 35 0.21 -23.00 11.18
N VAL A 36 1.20 -23.25 12.04
CA VAL A 36 2.35 -22.37 12.25
C VAL A 36 3.59 -23.04 11.68
N PRO A 37 4.45 -22.33 10.96
CA PRO A 37 5.72 -22.86 10.45
C PRO A 37 6.60 -23.43 11.56
N ASP A 38 7.21 -24.59 11.35
CA ASP A 38 8.00 -25.32 12.35
C ASP A 38 9.13 -24.46 12.97
N PHE A 39 9.75 -23.59 12.18
CA PHE A 39 10.83 -22.71 12.67
C PHE A 39 10.36 -21.70 13.74
N LEU A 40 9.06 -21.36 13.78
CA LEU A 40 8.48 -20.51 14.83
C LEU A 40 8.15 -21.29 16.10
N LEU A 41 8.19 -22.61 16.06
CA LEU A 41 7.94 -23.49 17.21
C LEU A 41 9.23 -23.90 17.94
N GLU A 42 10.39 -23.44 17.47
CA GLU A 42 11.68 -23.72 18.10
C GLU A 42 11.78 -23.07 19.49
N PRO A 43 12.48 -23.71 20.43
CA PRO A 43 12.58 -23.25 21.83
C PRO A 43 13.18 -21.84 22.01
N GLU A 44 13.95 -21.37 21.01
CA GLU A 44 14.60 -20.06 21.02
C GLU A 44 13.65 -18.93 20.60
N VAL A 45 12.48 -19.27 20.02
CA VAL A 45 11.50 -18.30 19.57
C VAL A 45 10.57 -17.91 20.72
N ASP A 46 10.45 -16.61 20.97
CA ASP A 46 9.44 -16.11 21.90
C ASP A 46 8.04 -16.22 21.28
N GLN A 47 7.31 -17.25 21.71
CA GLN A 47 5.98 -17.52 21.18
C GLN A 47 4.92 -16.47 21.60
N ASP A 48 5.23 -15.66 22.59
CA ASP A 48 4.37 -14.58 23.07
C ASP A 48 4.73 -13.22 22.43
N ALA A 49 5.80 -13.16 21.60
CA ALA A 49 6.15 -11.95 20.88
C ALA A 49 5.01 -11.48 19.99
N PRO A 50 4.56 -10.23 20.12
CA PRO A 50 3.50 -9.68 19.28
C PRO A 50 3.98 -9.59 17.82
N ASP A 51 3.04 -9.45 16.90
CA ASP A 51 3.28 -9.13 15.49
C ASP A 51 4.17 -10.15 14.74
N THR A 52 4.18 -11.40 15.20
CA THR A 52 5.02 -12.46 14.61
C THR A 52 4.37 -13.07 13.37
N ILE A 53 3.06 -13.18 13.36
CA ILE A 53 2.28 -13.80 12.28
C ILE A 53 1.29 -12.79 11.73
N LEU A 54 1.38 -12.53 10.43
CA LEU A 54 0.37 -11.76 9.71
C LEU A 54 -0.79 -12.70 9.33
N TRP A 55 -1.98 -12.38 9.77
CA TRP A 55 -3.19 -13.13 9.47
C TRP A 55 -4.20 -12.29 8.71
N SER A 56 -4.88 -12.91 7.75
CA SER A 56 -5.98 -12.30 7.01
C SER A 56 -7.25 -13.13 7.17
N ASP A 57 -8.38 -12.46 7.37
CA ASP A 57 -9.71 -13.12 7.35
C ASP A 57 -10.26 -13.29 5.92
N LEU A 58 -9.55 -12.78 4.93
CA LEU A 58 -9.89 -12.96 3.53
C LEU A 58 -9.52 -14.37 3.09
N GLU A 59 -10.51 -15.20 2.78
CA GLU A 59 -10.29 -16.48 2.14
C GLU A 59 -9.73 -16.28 0.73
N LEU A 60 -8.43 -16.47 0.56
CA LEU A 60 -7.83 -16.61 -0.76
C LEU A 60 -8.23 -17.98 -1.34
N HIS A 61 -9.38 -18.06 -1.98
CA HIS A 61 -9.71 -19.21 -2.81
C HIS A 61 -8.83 -19.19 -4.06
N ILE A 62 -7.62 -19.74 -3.92
CA ILE A 62 -6.74 -20.02 -5.06
C ILE A 62 -7.25 -21.34 -5.65
N ASP A 63 -8.10 -21.26 -6.64
CA ASP A 63 -8.37 -22.38 -7.54
C ASP A 63 -7.19 -22.48 -8.52
N PRO A 64 -6.32 -23.51 -8.44
CA PRO A 64 -5.17 -23.64 -9.30
C PRO A 64 -5.54 -23.79 -10.79
N ASP A 65 -6.79 -24.15 -11.09
CA ASP A 65 -7.31 -24.32 -12.45
C ASP A 65 -8.12 -23.12 -12.95
N ALA A 66 -8.40 -22.15 -12.08
CA ALA A 66 -9.05 -20.92 -12.49
C ALA A 66 -8.05 -19.93 -13.11
N PRO A 67 -8.44 -19.20 -14.17
CA PRO A 67 -7.70 -18.00 -14.54
C PRO A 67 -7.64 -17.10 -13.30
N LEU A 68 -6.45 -16.58 -12.97
CA LEU A 68 -6.10 -15.76 -11.79
C LEU A 68 -7.34 -15.15 -11.12
N PRO A 69 -7.50 -15.28 -9.79
CA PRO A 69 -8.73 -14.89 -9.12
C PRO A 69 -9.11 -13.47 -9.53
N THR A 70 -10.18 -13.35 -10.29
CA THR A 70 -10.78 -12.07 -10.67
C THR A 70 -11.60 -11.47 -9.51
N GLY A 71 -11.64 -12.15 -8.38
CA GLY A 71 -12.25 -11.68 -7.15
C GLY A 71 -11.36 -10.61 -6.53
N LEU A 72 -11.65 -9.37 -6.86
CA LEU A 72 -11.24 -8.23 -6.05
C LEU A 72 -11.86 -8.47 -4.67
N GLY A 73 -11.06 -8.70 -3.65
CA GLY A 73 -11.57 -8.76 -2.27
C GLY A 73 -12.46 -7.57 -1.90
N PRO A 74 -12.91 -7.45 -0.67
CA PRO A 74 -13.75 -6.32 -0.26
C PRO A 74 -13.06 -4.98 -0.53
N ASP A 75 -13.84 -3.94 -0.79
CA ASP A 75 -13.32 -2.61 -1.12
C ASP A 75 -12.48 -2.00 0.02
N ASP A 76 -12.67 -2.44 1.26
CA ASP A 76 -11.95 -1.99 2.45
C ASP A 76 -10.66 -2.80 2.73
N ASP A 77 -10.30 -3.77 1.88
CA ASP A 77 -8.98 -4.39 1.85
C ASP A 77 -7.92 -3.39 1.32
N PHE A 78 -7.60 -2.44 2.17
CA PHE A 78 -6.79 -1.27 1.89
C PHE A 78 -6.13 -0.76 3.17
N ALA A 79 -4.86 -0.40 3.09
CA ALA A 79 -4.10 0.17 4.18
C ALA A 79 -3.25 1.37 3.74
N VAL A 80 -2.94 2.24 4.70
CA VAL A 80 -1.86 3.23 4.61
C VAL A 80 -0.95 3.05 5.82
N TRP A 81 0.32 2.75 5.58
CA TRP A 81 1.32 2.51 6.62
C TRP A 81 2.37 3.62 6.64
N PRO A 82 2.47 4.40 7.73
CA PRO A 82 3.57 5.34 7.89
C PRO A 82 4.92 4.63 7.78
N MET A 83 5.86 5.24 7.09
CA MET A 83 7.21 4.72 6.92
C MET A 83 8.16 5.41 7.89
N GLU A 84 8.95 4.63 8.64
CA GLU A 84 9.99 5.17 9.52
C GLU A 84 11.18 5.72 8.72
N GLU A 85 11.52 5.04 7.63
CA GLU A 85 12.62 5.41 6.76
C GLU A 85 12.18 5.41 5.29
N LYS A 86 12.73 6.34 4.52
CA LYS A 86 12.51 6.39 3.07
C LYS A 86 13.31 5.29 2.38
N LEU A 87 12.72 4.68 1.36
CA LEU A 87 13.48 3.81 0.46
C LEU A 87 14.43 4.64 -0.40
N LEU A 88 15.54 4.03 -0.83
CA LEU A 88 16.56 4.70 -1.66
C LEU A 88 15.98 5.23 -3.00
N ASP A 89 15.00 4.53 -3.53
CA ASP A 89 14.38 4.87 -4.83
C ASP A 89 13.31 5.98 -4.73
N MET A 90 12.99 6.46 -3.52
CA MET A 90 12.03 7.54 -3.34
C MET A 90 12.61 8.89 -3.70
N GLN A 91 11.98 9.59 -4.65
CA GLN A 91 12.45 10.87 -5.20
C GLN A 91 11.83 12.09 -4.50
N THR A 92 11.07 11.91 -3.42
CA THR A 92 10.42 13.01 -2.71
C THR A 92 11.35 13.70 -1.71
N GLU A 93 11.23 15.03 -1.59
CA GLU A 93 11.86 15.81 -0.53
C GLU A 93 11.01 15.91 0.75
N LYS A 94 9.73 15.48 0.71
CA LYS A 94 8.81 15.54 1.83
C LYS A 94 9.31 14.70 3.00
N PRO A 95 9.22 15.19 4.26
CA PRO A 95 9.76 14.46 5.42
C PRO A 95 8.95 13.22 5.81
N TYR A 96 7.65 13.18 5.56
CA TYR A 96 6.78 12.09 5.97
C TYR A 96 6.30 11.32 4.76
N CYS A 97 6.50 10.01 4.80
CA CYS A 97 6.05 9.08 3.77
C CYS A 97 5.16 7.99 4.37
N ALA A 98 4.24 7.48 3.57
CA ALA A 98 3.40 6.35 3.94
C ALA A 98 3.19 5.45 2.72
N CYS A 99 3.34 4.13 2.89
CA CYS A 99 3.03 3.14 1.88
C CYS A 99 1.52 3.03 1.70
N VAL A 100 1.05 2.91 0.46
CA VAL A 100 -0.34 2.58 0.13
C VAL A 100 -0.37 1.12 -0.27
N GLU A 101 -1.14 0.31 0.45
CA GLU A 101 -1.21 -1.12 0.27
C GLU A 101 -2.62 -1.57 -0.06
N TRP A 102 -2.74 -2.31 -1.15
CA TRP A 102 -3.91 -3.09 -1.56
C TRP A 102 -3.47 -4.26 -2.43
N GLY A 103 -4.17 -5.39 -2.35
CA GLY A 103 -3.84 -6.57 -3.18
C GLY A 103 -4.00 -6.30 -4.67
N GLN A 104 -5.10 -5.66 -5.06
CA GLN A 104 -5.38 -5.17 -6.41
C GLN A 104 -6.16 -3.86 -6.32
N TYR A 105 -6.01 -2.99 -7.31
CA TYR A 105 -6.84 -1.79 -7.37
C TYR A 105 -8.31 -2.14 -7.62
N SER A 106 -9.21 -1.46 -6.90
CA SER A 106 -10.64 -1.38 -7.20
C SER A 106 -11.12 0.06 -7.10
N PRO A 107 -12.21 0.44 -7.79
CA PRO A 107 -12.79 1.77 -7.61
C PRO A 107 -13.25 2.05 -6.17
N GLY A 108 -13.58 1.01 -5.39
CA GLY A 108 -13.89 1.12 -3.98
C GLY A 108 -12.67 1.53 -3.16
N ARG A 109 -11.55 0.84 -3.34
CA ARG A 109 -10.26 1.19 -2.72
C ARG A 109 -9.78 2.58 -3.13
N GLY A 110 -9.97 2.94 -4.42
CA GLY A 110 -9.70 4.30 -4.90
C GLY A 110 -10.53 5.36 -4.18
N ARG A 111 -11.82 5.10 -3.90
CA ARG A 111 -12.64 6.01 -3.07
C ARG A 111 -12.12 6.15 -1.65
N LEU A 112 -11.72 5.05 -1.01
CA LEU A 112 -11.17 5.07 0.33
C LEU A 112 -9.84 5.84 0.42
N LEU A 113 -8.98 5.70 -0.60
CA LEU A 113 -7.78 6.51 -0.68
C LEU A 113 -8.12 7.99 -0.88
N LEU A 114 -9.09 8.32 -1.76
CA LEU A 114 -9.52 9.70 -1.98
C LEU A 114 -10.08 10.34 -0.69
N GLU A 115 -10.83 9.59 0.10
CA GLU A 115 -11.30 10.04 1.42
C GLU A 115 -10.13 10.32 2.35
N TYR A 116 -9.16 9.40 2.46
CA TYR A 116 -7.95 9.59 3.23
C TYR A 116 -7.18 10.84 2.79
N LEU A 117 -6.97 11.02 1.48
CA LEU A 117 -6.29 12.20 0.94
C LEU A 117 -7.01 13.50 1.33
N ARG A 118 -8.34 13.52 1.25
CA ARG A 118 -9.15 14.70 1.64
C ARG A 118 -9.01 15.03 3.13
N GLU A 119 -8.93 14.03 3.98
CA GLU A 119 -8.69 14.20 5.42
C GLU A 119 -7.29 14.78 5.66
N GLN A 120 -6.25 14.20 5.05
CA GLN A 120 -4.87 14.66 5.27
C GLN A 120 -4.63 16.07 4.71
N MET A 121 -5.27 16.43 3.61
CA MET A 121 -5.20 17.77 3.03
C MET A 121 -5.80 18.86 3.93
N GLN A 122 -6.47 18.53 5.02
CA GLN A 122 -6.88 19.52 6.03
C GLN A 122 -5.66 20.04 6.82
N HIS A 123 -4.58 19.26 6.89
CA HIS A 123 -3.39 19.53 7.68
C HIS A 123 -2.18 19.98 6.84
N THR A 124 -2.23 19.82 5.54
CA THR A 124 -1.18 20.26 4.61
C THR A 124 -1.76 21.05 3.43
N ARG A 125 -0.89 21.73 2.68
CA ARG A 125 -1.27 22.44 1.45
C ARG A 125 -1.00 21.62 0.20
N GLU A 126 -0.12 20.65 0.32
CA GLU A 126 0.32 19.80 -0.77
C GLU A 126 0.60 18.40 -0.24
N LEU A 127 0.20 17.40 -1.02
CA LEU A 127 0.48 16.00 -0.79
C LEU A 127 0.91 15.39 -2.13
N GLU A 128 1.87 14.51 -2.11
CA GLU A 128 2.32 13.78 -3.29
C GLU A 128 1.80 12.35 -3.22
N PHE A 129 1.28 11.85 -4.34
CA PHE A 129 0.94 10.45 -4.54
C PHE A 129 1.82 9.90 -5.65
N TRP A 130 2.62 8.88 -5.31
CA TRP A 130 3.66 8.33 -6.14
C TRP A 130 3.39 6.88 -6.52
N HIS A 131 3.75 6.56 -7.76
CA HIS A 131 3.97 5.22 -8.24
C HIS A 131 5.40 5.14 -8.75
N ILE A 132 6.21 4.26 -8.17
CA ILE A 132 7.61 4.06 -8.56
C ILE A 132 7.89 2.59 -8.86
N TRP A 133 8.93 2.36 -9.64
CA TRP A 133 9.43 1.03 -9.92
C TRP A 133 10.61 0.69 -9.01
N LEU A 134 10.54 -0.47 -8.33
CA LEU A 134 11.61 -1.00 -7.50
C LEU A 134 12.40 -2.04 -8.30
N ASP A 135 13.36 -1.59 -9.07
CA ASP A 135 14.26 -2.44 -9.85
C ASP A 135 15.75 -2.07 -9.66
N GLY A 136 16.02 -1.08 -8.79
CA GLY A 136 17.35 -0.58 -8.47
C GLY A 136 17.90 0.41 -9.49
N ALA A 137 17.14 0.80 -10.51
CA ALA A 137 17.51 1.89 -11.41
C ALA A 137 16.97 3.22 -10.83
N LEU A 138 17.88 4.19 -10.64
CA LEU A 138 17.54 5.47 -10.01
C LEU A 138 17.17 6.58 -11.02
N ASP A 139 17.11 6.26 -12.29
CA ASP A 139 16.97 7.22 -13.39
C ASP A 139 15.78 6.93 -14.33
N HIS A 140 14.71 6.33 -13.79
CA HIS A 140 13.47 6.21 -14.54
C HIS A 140 12.93 7.58 -14.97
N PRO A 141 12.39 7.69 -16.19
CA PRO A 141 11.64 8.87 -16.58
C PRO A 141 10.53 9.15 -15.57
N LEU A 142 10.42 10.42 -15.13
CA LEU A 142 9.40 10.85 -14.19
C LEU A 142 8.32 11.65 -14.91
N ARG A 143 7.07 11.23 -14.78
CA ARG A 143 5.89 12.01 -15.18
C ARG A 143 5.23 12.62 -13.97
N GLN A 144 5.02 13.92 -13.99
CA GLN A 144 4.36 14.65 -12.91
C GLN A 144 3.12 15.36 -13.42
N ALA A 145 2.08 15.36 -12.58
CA ALA A 145 0.89 16.17 -12.75
C ALA A 145 0.57 16.92 -11.45
N VAL A 146 -0.02 18.11 -11.59
CA VAL A 146 -0.52 18.89 -10.45
C VAL A 146 -2.03 18.89 -10.55
N ILE A 147 -2.69 18.39 -9.51
CA ILE A 147 -4.14 18.23 -9.50
C ILE A 147 -4.70 18.96 -8.27
N PRO A 148 -5.59 19.95 -8.45
CA PRO A 148 -6.35 20.50 -7.32
C PRO A 148 -7.18 19.41 -6.62
N LEU A 149 -7.18 19.39 -5.29
CA LEU A 149 -7.96 18.40 -4.52
C LEU A 149 -9.44 18.37 -4.92
N THR A 150 -9.99 19.52 -5.32
CA THR A 150 -11.39 19.66 -5.76
C THR A 150 -11.67 19.00 -7.10
N GLU A 151 -10.64 18.76 -7.90
CA GLU A 151 -10.70 18.14 -9.22
C GLU A 151 -10.26 16.68 -9.19
N LEU A 152 -9.58 16.24 -8.11
CA LEU A 152 -9.09 14.88 -7.97
C LEU A 152 -10.26 13.87 -7.92
N THR A 153 -10.22 12.91 -8.81
CA THR A 153 -11.23 11.86 -8.99
C THR A 153 -10.70 10.46 -8.67
N VAL A 154 -11.59 9.49 -8.61
CA VAL A 154 -11.21 8.07 -8.47
C VAL A 154 -10.54 7.57 -9.75
N GLU A 155 -10.90 8.14 -10.89
CA GLU A 155 -10.30 7.83 -12.19
C GLU A 155 -8.84 8.24 -12.25
N ASP A 156 -8.47 9.41 -11.71
CA ASP A 156 -7.07 9.85 -11.60
C ASP A 156 -6.25 8.90 -10.72
N ILE A 157 -6.83 8.47 -9.58
CA ILE A 157 -6.19 7.48 -8.70
C ILE A 157 -6.02 6.15 -9.44
N SER A 158 -7.03 5.73 -10.22
CA SER A 158 -6.97 4.52 -11.03
C SER A 158 -5.84 4.58 -12.07
N GLU A 159 -5.69 5.71 -12.73
CA GLU A 159 -4.64 5.91 -13.75
C GLU A 159 -3.25 5.73 -13.14
N LEU A 160 -3.01 6.29 -11.95
CA LEU A 160 -1.74 6.13 -11.26
C LEU A 160 -1.53 4.72 -10.70
N ALA A 161 -2.59 4.10 -10.15
CA ALA A 161 -2.51 2.80 -9.49
C ALA A 161 -2.39 1.63 -10.47
N GLN A 162 -2.85 1.79 -11.71
CA GLN A 162 -2.89 0.74 -12.74
C GLN A 162 -1.94 1.04 -13.91
N VAL A 163 -0.74 1.53 -13.61
CA VAL A 163 0.26 1.76 -14.64
C VAL A 163 0.56 0.47 -15.39
N ASP A 164 0.59 0.58 -16.72
CA ASP A 164 0.81 -0.55 -17.62
C ASP A 164 2.23 -1.11 -17.47
N PHE A 165 2.33 -2.34 -17.00
CA PHE A 165 3.57 -3.10 -16.86
C PHE A 165 4.29 -3.38 -18.17
N SER A 166 3.65 -3.17 -19.32
CA SER A 166 4.24 -3.36 -20.64
C SER A 166 5.03 -2.14 -21.15
N GLN A 167 5.04 -1.03 -20.41
CA GLN A 167 5.77 0.16 -20.81
C GLN A 167 7.29 -0.06 -20.71
N GLU A 168 7.99 0.16 -21.81
CA GLU A 168 9.44 0.19 -21.88
C GLU A 168 9.92 1.55 -22.43
N PRO A 169 10.77 2.30 -21.70
CA PRO A 169 11.27 2.02 -20.34
C PRO A 169 10.20 2.24 -19.24
N PRO A 170 10.38 1.60 -18.07
CA PRO A 170 9.55 1.87 -16.92
C PRO A 170 9.55 3.37 -16.60
N THR A 171 8.41 3.91 -16.20
CA THR A 171 8.24 5.34 -15.94
C THR A 171 7.65 5.51 -14.53
N ASP A 172 8.27 6.37 -13.74
CA ASP A 172 7.73 6.78 -12.44
C ASP A 172 6.67 7.87 -12.62
N TYR A 173 5.70 7.90 -11.72
CA TYR A 173 4.60 8.87 -11.76
C TYR A 173 4.45 9.55 -10.41
N CYS A 174 4.15 10.85 -10.45
CA CYS A 174 3.82 11.62 -9.26
C CYS A 174 2.64 12.56 -9.52
N PHE A 175 1.58 12.41 -8.75
CA PHE A 175 0.52 13.42 -8.65
C PHE A 175 0.77 14.30 -7.45
N ARG A 176 1.02 15.60 -7.71
CA ARG A 176 1.07 16.63 -6.68
C ARG A 176 -0.33 17.18 -6.49
N ILE A 177 -0.94 16.81 -5.37
CA ILE A 177 -2.30 17.20 -5.00
C ILE A 177 -2.18 18.48 -4.20
N ILE A 178 -2.82 19.55 -4.67
CA ILE A 178 -2.77 20.87 -4.04
C ILE A 178 -4.14 21.30 -3.54
N ARG A 179 -4.14 22.11 -2.48
CA ARG A 179 -5.37 22.63 -1.86
C ARG A 179 -5.93 23.82 -2.62
#